data_acbf9f24f86e573d58f4b1c177a6f12f
#
_entry.id   acbf9f24f86e573d58f4b1c177a6f12f
#
_cell.length_a   1.000
_cell.length_b   1.000
_cell.length_c   1.000
_cell.angle_alpha   90.00
_cell.angle_beta   90.00
_cell.angle_gamma   90.00
#
_symmetry.space_group_name_H-M   'P 1'
#
loop_
_entity.id
_entity.type
_entity.pdbx_description
1 polymer ?
#
loop_
_entity_poly.entity_id
_entity_poly.type
_entity_poly.pdbx_seq_one_letter_code
_entity_poly.pdbx_strand_id
1 'polypeptide(L)'
;MSATRRFTLYSRSWCHLCEDMLAALRNFMAREGLPFSVDVVDIDASPDPGLLARFDELVPVLFGEDPDAPELCHYFLDEAALRAHLGLAQPA
;
A
#
# COMPACT_ATOMS: atom_id res chain seq x y z
N MET A 1 -13.97 -8.06 17.92
CA MET A 1 -14.29 -7.44 16.62
C MET A 1 -13.00 -7.10 15.90
N SER A 2 -12.92 -7.48 14.63
CA SER A 2 -11.76 -7.12 13.82
C SER A 2 -11.90 -5.67 13.37
N ALA A 3 -10.90 -4.85 13.69
CA ALA A 3 -10.86 -3.49 13.16
C ALA A 3 -10.52 -3.55 11.67
N THR A 4 -11.15 -2.70 10.87
CA THR A 4 -10.81 -2.57 9.45
C THR A 4 -9.43 -1.96 9.34
N ARG A 5 -8.51 -2.66 8.64
CA ARG A 5 -7.16 -2.15 8.41
C ARG A 5 -7.19 -1.13 7.29
N ARG A 6 -6.42 -0.08 7.44
CA ARG A 6 -6.39 1.03 6.49
C ARG A 6 -5.02 1.15 5.87
N PHE A 7 -5.03 1.35 4.56
CA PHE A 7 -3.80 1.52 3.79
C PHE A 7 -3.90 2.77 2.93
N THR A 8 -2.75 3.33 2.59
CA THR A 8 -2.64 4.38 1.59
C THR A 8 -1.68 3.90 0.50
N LEU A 9 -2.12 3.93 -0.73
CA LEU A 9 -1.31 3.56 -1.88
C LEU A 9 -1.09 4.79 -2.75
N TYR A 10 0.15 5.25 -2.80
CA TYR A 10 0.53 6.34 -3.70
C TYR A 10 0.82 5.76 -5.08
N SER A 11 0.15 6.30 -6.08
CA SER A 11 0.21 5.77 -7.44
C SER A 11 0.23 6.89 -8.47
N ARG A 12 0.32 6.50 -9.74
CA ARG A 12 0.21 7.41 -10.88
C ARG A 12 -0.75 6.82 -11.91
N SER A 13 -1.29 7.66 -12.76
CA SER A 13 -2.06 7.21 -13.92
C SER A 13 -1.16 6.41 -14.87
N TRP A 14 -1.72 5.41 -15.52
CA TRP A 14 -1.00 4.57 -16.49
C TRP A 14 0.17 3.79 -15.88
N CYS A 15 0.02 3.38 -14.62
CA CYS A 15 1.05 2.65 -13.89
C CYS A 15 0.62 1.20 -13.71
N HIS A 16 1.22 0.29 -14.47
CA HIS A 16 0.92 -1.15 -14.37
C HIS A 16 1.34 -1.72 -13.02
N LEU A 17 2.49 -1.31 -12.50
CA LEU A 17 2.96 -1.77 -11.19
C LEU A 17 2.02 -1.31 -10.07
N CYS A 18 1.40 -0.13 -10.21
CA CYS A 18 0.45 0.37 -9.24
C CYS A 18 -0.83 -0.49 -9.24
N GLU A 19 -1.32 -0.84 -10.41
CA GLU A 19 -2.47 -1.74 -10.55
C GLU A 19 -2.15 -3.13 -9.98
N ASP A 20 -0.96 -3.64 -10.27
CA ASP A 20 -0.53 -4.95 -9.80
C ASP A 20 -0.42 -4.97 -8.28
N MET A 21 0.12 -3.92 -7.67
CA MET A 21 0.23 -3.85 -6.21
C MET A 21 -1.15 -3.81 -5.56
N LEU A 22 -2.08 -3.02 -6.11
CA LEU A 22 -3.44 -2.95 -5.57
C LEU A 22 -4.13 -4.31 -5.65
N ALA A 23 -4.00 -5.00 -6.78
CA ALA A 23 -4.56 -6.34 -6.94
C ALA A 23 -3.93 -7.34 -5.96
N ALA A 24 -2.61 -7.28 -5.79
CA ALA A 24 -1.89 -8.16 -4.87
C ALA A 24 -2.32 -7.92 -3.42
N LEU A 25 -2.50 -6.64 -3.03
CA LEU A 25 -2.98 -6.30 -1.69
C LEU A 25 -4.39 -6.85 -1.46
N ARG A 26 -5.29 -6.66 -2.42
CA ARG A 26 -6.66 -7.17 -2.31
C ARG A 26 -6.69 -8.69 -2.18
N ASN A 27 -5.88 -9.38 -2.99
CA ASN A 27 -5.80 -10.84 -2.95
C ASN A 27 -5.24 -11.32 -1.62
N PHE A 28 -4.20 -10.66 -1.12
CA PHE A 28 -3.60 -11.01 0.18
C PHE A 28 -4.62 -10.86 1.30
N MET A 29 -5.29 -9.72 1.39
CA MET A 29 -6.25 -9.46 2.47
C MET A 29 -7.45 -10.42 2.40
N ALA A 30 -7.88 -10.77 1.18
CA ALA A 30 -8.95 -11.74 0.99
C ALA A 30 -8.54 -13.13 1.46
N ARG A 31 -7.32 -13.56 1.13
CA ARG A 31 -6.80 -14.87 1.58
C ARG A 31 -6.74 -14.95 3.09
N GLU A 32 -6.33 -13.86 3.74
CA GLU A 32 -6.20 -13.82 5.20
C GLU A 32 -7.53 -13.54 5.90
N GLY A 33 -8.59 -13.24 5.14
CA GLY A 33 -9.90 -12.98 5.70
C GLY A 33 -9.97 -11.71 6.53
N LEU A 34 -9.14 -10.72 6.21
CA LEU A 34 -9.06 -9.48 6.98
C LEU A 34 -9.79 -8.34 6.26
N PRO A 35 -10.70 -7.66 6.98
CA PRO A 35 -11.35 -6.48 6.39
C PRO A 35 -10.34 -5.34 6.24
N PHE A 36 -10.43 -4.60 5.13
CA PHE A 36 -9.50 -3.51 4.88
C PHE A 36 -10.13 -2.45 3.99
N SER A 37 -9.50 -1.28 4.00
CA SER A 37 -9.76 -0.22 3.03
C SER A 37 -8.44 0.33 2.54
N VAL A 38 -8.41 0.83 1.33
CA VAL A 38 -7.21 1.45 0.76
C VAL A 38 -7.60 2.74 0.06
N ASP A 39 -6.90 3.83 0.43
CA ASP A 39 -6.99 5.10 -0.27
C ASP A 39 -5.93 5.11 -1.35
N VAL A 40 -6.34 5.19 -2.60
CA VAL A 40 -5.41 5.29 -3.72
C VAL A 40 -5.24 6.76 -4.05
N VAL A 41 -4.02 7.25 -3.88
CA VAL A 41 -3.69 8.67 -4.09
C VAL A 41 -2.85 8.81 -5.35
N ASP A 42 -3.40 9.49 -6.36
CA ASP A 42 -2.65 9.81 -7.57
C ASP A 42 -1.75 11.01 -7.28
N ILE A 43 -0.44 10.81 -7.29
CA ILE A 43 0.52 11.86 -6.93
C ILE A 43 0.56 12.99 -7.95
N ASP A 44 0.16 12.74 -9.20
CA ASP A 44 0.10 13.79 -10.22
C ASP A 44 -1.14 14.68 -10.06
N ALA A 45 -2.22 14.12 -9.56
CA ALA A 45 -3.49 14.83 -9.38
C ALA A 45 -3.60 15.51 -8.03
N SER A 46 -2.68 15.21 -7.09
CA SER A 46 -2.72 15.79 -5.76
C SER A 46 -2.36 17.27 -5.77
N PRO A 47 -3.05 18.10 -4.96
CA PRO A 47 -2.66 19.51 -4.81
C PRO A 47 -1.33 19.68 -4.03
N ASP A 48 -0.84 18.63 -3.39
CA ASP A 48 0.40 18.67 -2.63
C ASP A 48 1.60 18.36 -3.54
N PRO A 49 2.43 19.37 -3.91
CA PRO A 49 3.58 19.13 -4.78
C PRO A 49 4.66 18.26 -4.11
N GLY A 50 4.63 18.16 -2.80
CA GLY A 50 5.59 17.33 -2.05
C GLY A 50 5.42 15.85 -2.36
N LEU A 51 4.21 15.40 -2.69
CA LEU A 51 3.97 13.98 -3.02
C LEU A 51 4.70 13.59 -4.30
N LEU A 52 4.64 14.43 -5.33
CA LEU A 52 5.33 14.14 -6.58
C LEU A 52 6.85 14.12 -6.36
N ALA A 53 7.37 15.11 -5.65
CA ALA A 53 8.81 15.18 -5.37
C ALA A 53 9.28 13.97 -4.57
N ARG A 54 8.46 13.49 -3.64
CA ARG A 54 8.83 12.39 -2.74
C ARG A 54 8.72 11.02 -3.40
N PHE A 55 7.71 10.80 -4.25
CA PHE A 55 7.36 9.46 -4.72
C PHE A 55 7.49 9.26 -6.23
N ASP A 56 7.91 10.26 -6.98
CA ASP A 56 7.95 10.26 -8.44
C ASP A 56 8.56 8.98 -9.03
N GLU A 57 9.68 8.53 -8.47
CA GLU A 57 10.40 7.35 -8.98
C GLU A 57 10.13 6.09 -8.16
N LEU A 58 9.26 6.17 -7.14
CA LEU A 58 9.05 5.06 -6.20
C LEU A 58 7.69 4.40 -6.32
N VAL A 59 6.73 5.02 -7.02
CA VAL A 59 5.38 4.48 -7.11
C VAL A 59 5.36 3.11 -7.79
N PRO A 60 4.51 2.19 -7.33
CA PRO A 60 3.58 2.34 -6.21
C PRO A 60 4.27 2.27 -4.85
N VAL A 61 3.79 3.07 -3.89
CA VAL A 61 4.29 3.08 -2.52
C VAL A 61 3.13 2.81 -1.57
N LEU A 62 3.27 1.80 -0.73
CA LEU A 62 2.22 1.38 0.20
C LEU A 62 2.56 1.77 1.62
N PHE A 63 1.63 2.45 2.28
CA PHE A 63 1.70 2.77 3.70
C PHE A 63 0.55 2.09 4.44
N GLY A 64 0.75 1.82 5.73
CA GLY A 64 -0.30 1.38 6.63
C GLY A 64 -1.13 2.55 7.15
N GLU A 65 -1.64 2.42 8.38
CA GLU A 65 -2.53 3.40 8.99
C GLU A 65 -1.84 4.73 9.31
N ASP A 66 -0.55 4.67 9.62
CA ASP A 66 0.22 5.85 10.06
C ASP A 66 1.01 6.41 8.87
N PRO A 67 0.64 7.59 8.35
CA PRO A 67 1.36 8.19 7.22
C PRO A 67 2.76 8.68 7.58
N ASP A 68 3.06 8.82 8.88
CA ASP A 68 4.38 9.25 9.34
C ASP A 68 5.31 8.07 9.59
N ALA A 69 4.80 6.85 9.61
CA ALA A 69 5.60 5.64 9.72
C ALA A 69 6.34 5.37 8.40
N PRO A 70 7.40 4.55 8.43
CA PRO A 70 8.05 4.13 7.19
C PRO A 70 7.08 3.41 6.25
N GLU A 71 7.32 3.51 4.95
CA GLU A 71 6.55 2.76 3.97
C GLU A 71 6.64 1.26 4.22
N LEU A 72 5.60 0.52 3.83
CA LEU A 72 5.63 -0.94 3.90
C LEU A 72 6.43 -1.52 2.75
N CYS A 73 6.26 -0.99 1.55
CA CYS A 73 6.96 -1.44 0.35
C CYS A 73 6.75 -0.46 -0.79
N HIS A 74 7.51 -0.65 -1.87
CA HIS A 74 7.33 0.09 -3.11
C HIS A 74 7.66 -0.82 -4.30
N TYR A 75 7.21 -0.46 -5.49
CA TYR A 75 7.28 -1.23 -6.74
C TYR A 75 6.48 -2.53 -6.71
N PHE A 76 6.70 -3.38 -5.73
CA PHE A 76 6.05 -4.68 -5.61
C PHE A 76 5.56 -4.88 -4.18
N LEU A 77 4.49 -5.66 -4.02
CA LEU A 77 4.00 -5.99 -2.68
C LEU A 77 5.01 -6.90 -1.98
N ASP A 78 5.48 -6.44 -0.83
CA ASP A 78 6.34 -7.24 0.06
C ASP A 78 5.44 -7.91 1.10
N GLU A 79 5.10 -9.19 0.87
CA GLU A 79 4.20 -9.90 1.77
C GLU A 79 4.80 -10.09 3.16
N ALA A 80 6.12 -10.24 3.27
CA ALA A 80 6.76 -10.38 4.58
C ALA A 80 6.61 -9.10 5.41
N ALA A 81 6.83 -7.94 4.79
CA ALA A 81 6.65 -6.66 5.45
C ALA A 81 5.18 -6.44 5.83
N LEU A 82 4.26 -6.83 4.95
CA LEU A 82 2.84 -6.72 5.21
C LEU A 82 2.40 -7.63 6.36
N ARG A 83 2.89 -8.87 6.41
CA ARG A 83 2.60 -9.78 7.51
C ARG A 83 3.11 -9.23 8.84
N ALA A 84 4.32 -8.70 8.86
CA ALA A 84 4.88 -8.08 10.06
C ALA A 84 4.02 -6.91 10.55
N HIS A 85 3.58 -6.06 9.62
CA HIS A 85 2.73 -4.92 9.93
C HIS A 85 1.37 -5.36 10.51
N LEU A 86 0.80 -6.44 9.97
CA LEU A 86 -0.50 -6.95 10.39
C LEU A 86 -0.43 -7.86 11.63
N GLY A 87 0.77 -8.17 12.10
CA GLY A 87 0.96 -9.08 13.23
C GLY A 87 0.72 -10.54 12.87
N LEU A 88 0.86 -10.91 11.60
CA LEU A 88 0.67 -12.28 11.14
C LEU A 88 1.98 -13.05 11.18
N ALA A 89 1.89 -14.37 11.39
CA ALA A 89 3.06 -15.23 11.37
C ALA A 89 3.67 -15.26 9.96
N GLN A 90 5.00 -15.30 9.91
CA GLN A 90 5.70 -15.50 8.66
C GLN A 90 5.61 -16.97 8.24
N PRO A 91 5.55 -17.27 6.94
CA PRO A 91 5.57 -18.65 6.50
C PRO A 91 6.91 -19.32 6.87
N ALA A 92 6.82 -20.57 7.15
CA ALA A 92 7.99 -21.39 7.50
C ALA A 92 8.92 -21.55 6.28
#